data_cb86977d3c0b69dc3a2968627d6c89a3
#
_entry.id   cb86977d3c0b69dc3a2968627d6c89a3
#
_cell.length_a   1.000
_cell.length_b   1.000
_cell.length_c   1.000
_cell.angle_alpha   90.00
_cell.angle_beta   90.00
_cell.angle_gamma   90.00
#
_symmetry.space_group_name_H-M   'P 1'
#
loop_
_entity.id
_entity.type
_entity.pdbx_description
1 polymer ?
#
loop_
_entity_poly.entity_id
_entity_poly.type
_entity_poly.pdbx_seq_one_letter_code
_entity_poly.pdbx_strand_id
1 'polypeptide(L)'
;WTIESCDPQAVASLATALGLSETTLISMERACLLSNDKQFVANAIRMYSVTLSGSEARKRLLLDFNDVQPRLSAALSRLDNFEGMTFGPIVDGRPTILVVSDDNFRSTQKTSFLLFGMR
;
A
#
# COMPACT_ATOMS: atom_id res chain seq x y z
N TRP A 1 -3.68 -8.85 2.55
CA TRP A 1 -2.63 -8.57 3.57
C TRP A 1 -3.24 -7.67 4.62
N THR A 2 -3.15 -8.07 5.86
CA THR A 2 -3.62 -7.29 7.00
C THR A 2 -2.45 -6.45 7.50
N ILE A 3 -2.71 -5.19 7.88
CA ILE A 3 -1.72 -4.41 8.62
C ILE A 3 -1.59 -5.07 9.99
N GLU A 4 -0.50 -5.75 10.25
CA GLU A 4 -0.16 -6.20 11.58
C GLU A 4 0.55 -5.05 12.31
N SER A 5 -0.18 -4.32 13.12
CA SER A 5 0.42 -3.45 14.12
C SER A 5 0.52 -4.20 15.43
N CYS A 6 1.69 -4.17 16.03
CA CYS A 6 1.95 -4.74 17.33
C CYS A 6 1.33 -3.94 18.49
N ASP A 7 0.80 -2.73 18.22
CA ASP A 7 0.15 -1.88 19.23
C ASP A 7 -1.28 -1.52 18.80
N PRO A 8 -2.30 -2.19 19.41
CA PRO A 8 -3.70 -1.91 19.12
C PRO A 8 -4.13 -0.46 19.41
N GLN A 9 -3.52 0.22 20.38
CA GLN A 9 -3.86 1.62 20.71
C GLN A 9 -3.29 2.59 19.68
N ALA A 10 -2.09 2.34 19.16
CA ALA A 10 -1.51 3.14 18.08
C ALA A 10 -2.34 3.01 16.80
N VAL A 11 -2.84 1.81 16.50
CA VAL A 11 -3.74 1.59 15.35
C VAL A 11 -5.05 2.33 15.51
N ALA A 12 -5.68 2.25 16.69
CA ALA A 12 -6.95 2.91 16.96
C ALA A 12 -6.83 4.44 16.88
N SER A 13 -5.75 5.02 17.41
CA SER A 13 -5.52 6.47 17.36
C SER A 13 -5.26 6.96 15.94
N LEU A 14 -4.49 6.23 15.14
CA LEU A 14 -4.24 6.53 13.73
C LEU A 14 -5.48 6.29 12.87
N ALA A 15 -6.23 5.22 13.13
CA ALA A 15 -7.50 4.97 12.47
C ALA A 15 -8.48 6.13 12.71
N THR A 16 -8.55 6.66 13.92
CA THR A 16 -9.37 7.83 14.25
C THR A 16 -8.88 9.09 13.51
N ALA A 17 -7.57 9.35 13.48
CA ALA A 17 -6.98 10.47 12.76
C ALA A 17 -7.23 10.40 11.23
N LEU A 18 -7.38 9.20 10.69
CA LEU A 18 -7.68 8.95 9.28
C LEU A 18 -9.19 8.91 8.99
N GLY A 19 -10.04 9.11 9.99
CA GLY A 19 -11.48 8.90 9.86
C GLY A 19 -11.86 7.43 9.63
N LEU A 20 -10.97 6.50 9.97
CA LEU A 20 -11.23 5.07 9.93
C LEU A 20 -11.94 4.66 11.21
N SER A 21 -12.91 3.76 11.10
CA SER A 21 -13.56 3.11 12.24
C SER A 21 -12.96 1.72 12.46
N GLU A 22 -13.32 1.07 13.57
CA GLU A 22 -12.93 -0.33 13.84
C GLU A 22 -13.35 -1.30 12.73
N THR A 23 -14.30 -0.88 11.88
CA THR A 23 -14.80 -1.67 10.74
C THR A 23 -14.20 -1.25 9.41
N THR A 24 -13.28 -0.28 9.39
CA THR A 24 -12.63 0.17 8.15
C THR A 24 -11.13 -0.15 8.20
N LEU A 25 -10.69 -0.87 7.19
CA LEU A 25 -9.31 -1.31 7.02
C LEU A 25 -8.72 -0.65 5.77
N ILE A 26 -7.39 -0.57 5.71
CA ILE A 26 -6.68 -0.30 4.46
C ILE A 26 -6.04 -1.61 4.02
N SER A 27 -6.29 -2.00 2.77
CA SER A 27 -5.65 -3.14 2.15
C SER A 27 -4.79 -2.72 0.97
N MET A 28 -3.68 -3.39 0.78
CA MET A 28 -2.85 -3.30 -0.42
C MET A 28 -2.92 -4.65 -1.15
N GLU A 29 -3.28 -4.60 -2.42
CA GLU A 29 -3.40 -5.78 -3.27
C GLU A 29 -2.37 -5.71 -4.39
N ARG A 30 -1.73 -6.82 -4.67
CA ARG A 30 -0.75 -6.94 -5.73
C ARG A 30 -1.10 -8.10 -6.66
N ALA A 31 -0.96 -7.88 -7.95
CA ALA A 31 -1.03 -8.90 -8.98
C ALA A 31 0.17 -8.80 -9.91
N CYS A 32 0.70 -9.93 -10.33
CA CYS A 32 1.70 -9.98 -11.39
C CYS A 32 0.98 -9.93 -12.74
N LEU A 33 1.40 -9.00 -13.59
CA LEU A 33 0.97 -8.95 -14.99
C LEU A 33 1.93 -9.81 -15.81
N LEU A 34 1.39 -10.75 -16.53
CA LEU A 34 2.14 -11.64 -17.42
C LEU A 34 1.77 -11.35 -18.89
N SER A 35 2.75 -11.49 -19.76
CA SER A 35 2.53 -11.50 -21.21
C SER A 35 1.83 -12.79 -21.66
N ASN A 36 1.44 -12.87 -22.94
CA ASN A 36 0.78 -14.05 -23.51
C ASN A 36 1.63 -15.33 -23.41
N ASP A 37 2.94 -15.21 -23.41
CA ASP A 37 3.91 -16.29 -23.23
C ASP A 37 4.28 -16.53 -21.74
N LYS A 38 3.47 -15.97 -20.81
CA LYS A 38 3.62 -16.10 -19.35
C LYS A 38 4.90 -15.50 -18.78
N GLN A 39 5.54 -14.58 -19.48
CA GLN A 39 6.67 -13.83 -18.94
C GLN A 39 6.17 -12.68 -18.08
N PHE A 40 6.90 -12.40 -16.98
CA PHE A 40 6.59 -11.26 -16.12
C PHE A 40 6.76 -9.93 -16.88
N VAL A 41 5.75 -9.08 -16.81
CA VAL A 41 5.74 -7.75 -17.43
C VAL A 41 5.85 -6.66 -16.38
N ALA A 42 4.96 -6.68 -15.39
CA ALA A 42 4.88 -5.65 -14.36
C ALA A 42 4.11 -6.14 -13.11
N ASN A 43 4.19 -5.38 -12.04
CA ASN A 43 3.28 -5.48 -10.91
C ASN A 43 2.13 -4.48 -11.06
N ALA A 44 0.91 -4.93 -10.85
CA ALA A 44 -0.25 -4.07 -10.60
C ALA A 44 -0.48 -4.01 -9.09
N ILE A 45 -0.37 -2.82 -8.50
CA ILE A 45 -0.48 -2.61 -7.06
C ILE A 45 -1.55 -1.58 -6.81
N ARG A 46 -2.52 -1.89 -5.95
CA ARG A 46 -3.63 -1.01 -5.60
C ARG A 46 -3.86 -1.00 -4.11
N MET A 47 -4.20 0.16 -3.61
CA MET A 47 -4.59 0.36 -2.22
C MET A 47 -6.08 0.67 -2.14
N TYR A 48 -6.76 0.05 -1.19
CA TYR A 48 -8.20 0.19 -0.99
C TYR A 48 -8.50 0.52 0.47
N SER A 49 -9.56 1.31 0.70
CA SER A 49 -10.28 1.24 1.97
C SER A 49 -11.30 0.11 1.88
N VAL A 50 -11.38 -0.69 2.94
CA VAL A 50 -12.31 -1.82 3.05
C VAL A 50 -13.18 -1.59 4.27
N THR A 51 -14.47 -1.40 4.06
CA THR A 51 -15.45 -1.25 5.14
C THR A 51 -16.18 -2.57 5.34
N LEU A 52 -16.18 -3.06 6.57
CA LEU A 52 -16.88 -4.28 6.95
C LEU A 52 -18.26 -3.91 7.52
N SER A 53 -19.31 -4.58 7.05
CA SER A 53 -20.67 -4.40 7.54
C SER A 53 -21.37 -5.76 7.58
N GLY A 54 -21.47 -6.35 8.77
CA GLY A 54 -21.97 -7.72 8.94
C GLY A 54 -21.08 -8.72 8.19
N SER A 55 -21.66 -9.45 7.23
CA SER A 55 -20.94 -10.42 6.39
C SER A 55 -20.42 -9.81 5.07
N GLU A 56 -20.62 -8.51 4.84
CA GLU A 56 -20.21 -7.83 3.63
C GLU A 56 -18.93 -7.04 3.82
N ALA A 57 -18.07 -7.04 2.79
CA ALA A 57 -16.91 -6.18 2.68
C ALA A 57 -17.03 -5.30 1.43
N ARG A 58 -17.00 -3.98 1.62
CA ARG A 58 -17.05 -3.02 0.53
C ARG A 58 -15.69 -2.38 0.33
N LYS A 59 -15.14 -2.50 -0.87
CA LYS A 59 -13.85 -1.92 -1.26
C LYS A 59 -14.04 -0.63 -2.04
N ARG A 60 -13.26 0.38 -1.68
CA ARG A 60 -13.14 1.64 -2.43
C ARG A 60 -11.66 1.87 -2.76
N LEU A 61 -11.34 2.04 -4.04
CA LEU A 61 -9.99 2.35 -4.48
C LEU A 61 -9.53 3.68 -3.86
N LEU A 62 -8.37 3.66 -3.22
CA LEU A 62 -7.68 4.83 -2.69
C LEU A 62 -6.56 5.28 -3.63
N LEU A 63 -5.79 4.32 -4.16
CA LEU A 63 -4.62 4.60 -4.97
C LEU A 63 -4.35 3.42 -5.93
N ASP A 64 -4.12 3.73 -7.20
CA ASP A 64 -3.43 2.84 -8.14
C ASP A 64 -1.96 3.30 -8.24
N PHE A 65 -1.02 2.42 -7.95
CA PHE A 65 0.40 2.76 -7.95
C PHE A 65 0.91 3.10 -9.36
N ASN A 66 0.24 2.63 -10.40
CA ASN A 66 0.58 3.02 -11.77
C ASN A 66 0.38 4.52 -12.01
N ASP A 67 -0.57 5.17 -11.31
CA ASP A 67 -0.82 6.61 -11.43
C ASP A 67 0.31 7.45 -10.80
N VAL A 68 1.06 6.88 -9.85
CA VAL A 68 2.17 7.58 -9.19
C VAL A 68 3.52 7.22 -9.78
N GLN A 69 3.64 6.11 -10.49
CA GLN A 69 4.90 5.65 -11.10
C GLN A 69 5.61 6.74 -11.90
N PRO A 70 4.93 7.56 -12.74
CA PRO A 70 5.60 8.64 -13.49
C PRO A 70 6.20 9.74 -12.62
N ARG A 71 5.80 9.82 -11.35
CA ARG A 71 6.29 10.81 -10.36
C ARG A 71 7.44 10.30 -9.52
N LEU A 72 7.74 8.99 -9.62
CA LEU A 72 8.83 8.39 -8.86
C LEU A 72 10.18 8.83 -9.45
N SER A 73 11.20 8.84 -8.59
CA SER A 73 12.56 9.13 -9.05
C SER A 73 13.02 8.10 -10.09
N ALA A 74 14.00 8.48 -10.92
CA ALA A 74 14.60 7.57 -11.89
C ALA A 74 15.19 6.30 -11.23
N ALA A 75 15.52 6.37 -9.93
CA ALA A 75 15.96 5.20 -9.15
C ALA A 75 14.86 4.16 -8.93
N LEU A 76 13.59 4.57 -9.06
CA LEU A 76 12.38 3.75 -8.92
C LEU A 76 11.66 3.65 -10.27
N SER A 77 12.39 3.34 -11.33
CA SER A 77 11.89 3.30 -12.70
C SER A 77 10.75 2.30 -12.93
N ARG A 78 10.57 1.36 -12.02
CA ARG A 78 9.46 0.41 -12.01
C ARG A 78 8.98 0.13 -10.59
N LEU A 79 7.73 -0.31 -10.47
CA LEU A 79 7.17 -0.79 -9.23
C LEU A 79 7.64 -2.22 -8.98
N ASP A 80 8.43 -2.40 -7.94
CA ASP A 80 8.85 -3.71 -7.48
C ASP A 80 7.78 -4.38 -6.61
N ASN A 81 8.13 -5.38 -5.86
CA ASN A 81 7.24 -6.24 -5.10
C ASN A 81 6.83 -5.56 -3.78
N PHE A 82 5.95 -4.55 -3.82
CA PHE A 82 5.45 -3.91 -2.61
C PHE A 82 4.54 -4.86 -1.84
N GLU A 83 4.93 -5.21 -0.62
CA GLU A 83 4.29 -6.22 0.22
C GLU A 83 4.04 -5.75 1.65
N GLY A 84 4.82 -4.81 2.15
CA GLY A 84 4.67 -4.28 3.49
C GLY A 84 3.99 -2.92 3.48
N MET A 85 3.13 -2.68 4.48
CA MET A 85 2.46 -1.42 4.68
C MET A 85 2.29 -1.13 6.17
N THR A 86 2.55 0.12 6.56
CA THR A 86 2.32 0.61 7.91
C THR A 86 1.95 2.09 7.90
N PHE A 87 1.46 2.60 9.01
CA PHE A 87 1.33 4.03 9.18
C PHE A 87 2.71 4.69 9.29
N GLY A 88 2.88 5.78 8.59
CA GLY A 88 4.07 6.61 8.65
C GLY A 88 3.92 7.78 9.63
N PRO A 89 4.92 8.65 9.72
CA PRO A 89 4.86 9.86 10.54
C PRO A 89 3.80 10.83 10.01
N ILE A 90 3.35 11.73 10.88
CA ILE A 90 2.55 12.88 10.44
C ILE A 90 3.49 13.87 9.74
N VAL A 91 3.18 14.21 8.49
CA VAL A 91 3.95 15.16 7.69
C VAL A 91 3.04 16.33 7.32
N ASP A 92 3.45 17.56 7.67
CA ASP A 92 2.66 18.78 7.45
C ASP A 92 1.21 18.68 7.97
N GLY A 93 1.06 18.08 9.17
CA GLY A 93 -0.24 17.87 9.81
C GLY A 93 -1.10 16.77 9.16
N ARG A 94 -0.57 16.01 8.21
CA ARG A 94 -1.29 14.95 7.49
C ARG A 94 -0.79 13.57 7.89
N PRO A 95 -1.68 12.62 8.16
CA PRO A 95 -1.31 11.23 8.34
C PRO A 95 -0.73 10.67 7.03
N THR A 96 0.19 9.74 7.19
CA THR A 96 0.84 9.10 6.04
C THR A 96 0.78 7.59 6.15
N ILE A 97 0.93 6.93 5.00
CA ILE A 97 1.13 5.49 4.88
C ILE A 97 2.50 5.26 4.27
N LEU A 98 3.31 4.46 4.94
CA LEU A 98 4.60 3.98 4.45
C LEU A 98 4.40 2.58 3.87
N VAL A 99 4.88 2.38 2.65
CA VAL A 99 4.91 1.07 2.01
C VAL A 99 6.34 0.68 1.66
N VAL A 100 6.61 -0.61 1.66
CA VAL A 100 7.94 -1.16 1.39
C VAL A 100 7.84 -2.30 0.38
N SER A 101 8.79 -2.34 -0.55
CA SER A 101 8.97 -3.46 -1.47
C SER A 101 10.00 -4.46 -0.93
N ASP A 102 9.76 -5.74 -1.21
CA ASP A 102 10.73 -6.80 -1.01
C ASP A 102 11.55 -7.01 -2.29
N ASP A 103 12.86 -7.14 -2.15
CA ASP A 103 13.77 -7.43 -3.25
C ASP A 103 13.86 -8.93 -3.55
N ASN A 104 13.24 -9.78 -2.73
CA ASN A 104 13.28 -11.25 -2.87
C ASN A 104 14.70 -11.81 -3.01
N PHE A 105 15.70 -11.11 -2.45
CA PHE A 105 17.13 -11.43 -2.60
C PHE A 105 17.58 -11.51 -4.08
N ARG A 106 16.94 -10.75 -4.97
CA ARG A 106 17.28 -10.71 -6.40
C ARG A 106 17.97 -9.41 -6.75
N SER A 107 19.12 -9.49 -7.42
CA SER A 107 19.89 -8.33 -7.88
C SER A 107 19.12 -7.40 -8.84
N THR A 108 18.03 -7.88 -9.42
CA THR A 108 17.15 -7.13 -10.33
C THR A 108 15.99 -6.41 -9.64
N GLN A 109 15.80 -6.64 -8.34
CA GLN A 109 14.78 -6.00 -7.52
C GLN A 109 15.44 -5.11 -6.46
N LYS A 110 14.66 -4.20 -5.89
CA LYS A 110 15.14 -3.27 -4.87
C LYS A 110 14.17 -3.21 -3.70
N THR A 111 14.71 -3.14 -2.50
CA THR A 111 13.96 -2.71 -1.34
C THR A 111 13.79 -1.20 -1.42
N SER A 112 12.57 -0.76 -1.55
CA SER A 112 12.19 0.64 -1.75
C SER A 112 11.11 1.04 -0.79
N PHE A 113 11.13 2.30 -0.35
CA PHE A 113 10.12 2.86 0.53
C PHE A 113 9.37 3.99 -0.18
N LEU A 114 8.05 3.96 -0.13
CA LEU A 114 7.20 5.05 -0.59
C LEU A 114 6.34 5.56 0.56
N LEU A 115 6.28 6.88 0.70
CA LEU A 115 5.46 7.54 1.71
C LEU A 115 4.33 8.30 1.01
N PHE A 116 3.09 7.98 1.36
CA PHE A 116 1.90 8.62 0.81
C PHE A 116 1.21 9.46 1.87
N GLY A 117 1.03 10.76 1.59
CA GLY A 117 0.16 11.64 2.39
C GLY A 117 -1.30 11.34 2.10
N MET A 118 -2.11 11.23 3.15
CA MET A 118 -3.55 11.06 3.02
C MET A 118 -4.26 12.42 2.99
N ARG A 119 -5.29 12.54 2.17
CA ARG A 119 -6.12 13.74 2.04
C ARG A 119 -7.50 13.50 2.61
#